data_9fa9e764ced3e2c77b5a4ddb617b5b96
#
_entry.id   9fa9e764ced3e2c77b5a4ddb617b5b96
#
_cell.length_a   1.000
_cell.length_b   1.000
_cell.length_c   1.000
_cell.angle_alpha   90.00
_cell.angle_beta   90.00
_cell.angle_gamma   90.00
#
_symmetry.space_group_name_H-M   'P 1'
#
loop_
_entity.id
_entity.type
_entity.pdbx_description
1 polymer ?
#
loop_
_entity_poly.entity_id
_entity_poly.type
_entity_poly.pdbx_seq_one_letter_code
_entity_poly.pdbx_strand_id
1 'polypeptide(L)'
;MIRKLTQEEYNNAADLSYQVCMECGRNDFTQEGIETFKSFVYDTSLMNTLDIYGAFDNHLLIGIIGVHQERQHISLFFVLSHYHRQGIGKSLFDYMMSNCNFTYITVNSSTYAETFYTSLGFKKVGEKEINKGIVSIPMKLSLIHISEPTRPEPI
;
A
#
# COMPACT_ATOMS: atom_id res chain seq x y z
N MET A 1 4.81 0.54 17.32
CA MET A 1 3.53 1.24 17.55
C MET A 1 2.97 1.73 16.22
N ILE A 2 1.70 1.52 15.98
CA ILE A 2 1.06 1.91 14.73
C ILE A 2 -0.08 2.88 15.04
N ARG A 3 -0.20 3.94 14.26
CA ARG A 3 -1.30 4.88 14.39
C ARG A 3 -1.53 5.63 13.08
N LYS A 4 -2.66 6.31 13.00
CA LYS A 4 -2.93 7.16 11.84
C LYS A 4 -2.03 8.39 11.91
N LEU A 5 -1.50 8.79 10.77
CA LEU A 5 -0.66 9.99 10.70
C LEU A 5 -1.52 11.25 10.67
N THR A 6 -0.99 12.33 11.21
CA THR A 6 -1.57 13.65 11.02
C THR A 6 -1.10 14.19 9.68
N GLN A 7 -1.79 15.21 9.17
CA GLN A 7 -1.41 15.80 7.89
C GLN A 7 -0.01 16.40 7.93
N GLU A 8 0.42 16.88 9.09
CA GLU A 8 1.76 17.43 9.24
C GLU A 8 2.82 16.36 9.02
N GLU A 9 2.47 15.09 9.20
CA GLU A 9 3.40 13.98 9.03
C GLU A 9 3.43 13.43 7.60
N TYR A 10 2.58 13.95 6.71
CA TYR A 10 2.52 13.44 5.35
C TYR A 10 3.80 13.68 4.55
N ASN A 11 4.55 14.74 4.86
CA ASN A 11 5.85 14.93 4.23
C ASN A 11 6.82 13.81 4.62
N ASN A 12 6.76 13.37 5.87
CA ASN A 12 7.61 12.26 6.32
C ASN A 12 7.20 10.97 5.59
N ALA A 13 5.90 10.78 5.38
CA ALA A 13 5.42 9.63 4.63
C ALA A 13 5.89 9.69 3.18
N ALA A 14 5.88 10.88 2.57
CA ALA A 14 6.36 11.05 1.21
C ALA A 14 7.85 10.71 1.10
N ASP A 15 8.65 11.21 2.04
CA ASP A 15 10.08 10.96 2.04
C ASP A 15 10.38 9.48 2.20
N LEU A 16 9.66 8.81 3.10
CA LEU A 16 9.84 7.37 3.29
C LEU A 16 9.47 6.60 2.03
N SER A 17 8.34 6.97 1.43
CA SER A 17 7.88 6.30 0.20
C SER A 17 8.91 6.43 -0.91
N TYR A 18 9.43 7.63 -1.10
CA TYR A 18 10.41 7.86 -2.16
C TYR A 18 11.69 7.09 -1.88
N GLN A 19 12.17 7.10 -0.64
CA GLN A 19 13.38 6.38 -0.27
C GLN A 19 13.26 4.89 -0.55
N VAL A 20 12.17 4.26 -0.08
CA VAL A 20 11.99 2.82 -0.25
C VAL A 20 11.79 2.48 -1.72
N CYS A 21 11.05 3.31 -2.43
CA CYS A 21 10.84 3.10 -3.86
C CYS A 21 12.17 3.06 -4.61
N MET A 22 13.07 3.98 -4.29
CA MET A 22 14.37 4.02 -4.94
C MET A 22 15.26 2.85 -4.54
N GLU A 23 15.14 2.37 -3.30
CA GLU A 23 15.96 1.27 -2.81
C GLU A 23 15.47 -0.08 -3.31
N CYS A 24 14.17 -0.29 -3.32
CA CYS A 24 13.61 -1.63 -3.54
C CYS A 24 12.86 -1.76 -4.85
N GLY A 25 12.28 -0.69 -5.36
CA GLY A 25 11.39 -0.76 -6.51
C GLY A 25 11.94 -0.14 -7.78
N ARG A 26 13.21 0.24 -7.77
CA ARG A 26 13.74 1.04 -8.88
C ARG A 26 13.62 0.39 -10.24
N ASN A 27 13.69 -0.94 -10.28
CA ASN A 27 13.62 -1.66 -11.56
C ASN A 27 12.25 -1.55 -12.23
N ASP A 28 11.23 -1.15 -11.49
CA ASP A 28 9.88 -0.98 -12.03
C ASP A 28 9.66 0.41 -12.63
N PHE A 29 10.67 1.29 -12.59
CA PHE A 29 10.50 2.69 -12.95
C PHE A 29 11.45 3.09 -14.06
N THR A 30 10.88 3.74 -15.10
CA THR A 30 11.70 4.52 -16.04
C THR A 30 11.95 5.88 -15.41
N GLN A 31 12.73 6.73 -16.06
CA GLN A 31 12.92 8.10 -15.58
C GLN A 31 11.58 8.82 -15.47
N GLU A 32 10.70 8.62 -16.44
CA GLU A 32 9.36 9.18 -16.38
C GLU A 32 8.60 8.67 -15.16
N GLY A 33 8.73 7.39 -14.86
CA GLY A 33 8.04 6.78 -13.72
C GLY A 33 8.53 7.34 -12.40
N ILE A 34 9.83 7.58 -12.28
CA ILE A 34 10.38 8.20 -11.07
C ILE A 34 9.76 9.58 -10.87
N GLU A 35 9.66 10.36 -11.95
CA GLU A 35 9.09 11.69 -11.87
C GLU A 35 7.60 11.65 -11.55
N THR A 36 6.89 10.70 -12.17
CA THR A 36 5.47 10.52 -11.90
C THR A 36 5.24 10.20 -10.42
N PHE A 37 6.01 9.25 -9.88
CA PHE A 37 5.86 8.86 -8.49
C PHE A 37 6.21 10.00 -7.55
N LYS A 38 7.31 10.67 -7.83
CA LYS A 38 7.75 11.81 -7.00
C LYS A 38 6.71 12.92 -6.99
N SER A 39 6.14 13.21 -8.16
CA SER A 39 5.09 14.23 -8.27
C SER A 39 3.88 13.86 -7.43
N PHE A 40 3.53 12.58 -7.40
CA PHE A 40 2.38 12.13 -6.62
C PHE A 40 2.61 12.28 -5.12
N VAL A 41 3.74 11.75 -4.62
CA VAL A 41 3.93 11.70 -3.16
C VAL A 41 4.16 13.09 -2.58
N TYR A 42 4.64 14.03 -3.38
CA TYR A 42 4.84 15.40 -2.90
C TYR A 42 3.71 16.35 -3.30
N ASP A 43 2.64 15.83 -3.88
CA ASP A 43 1.45 16.62 -4.19
C ASP A 43 0.51 16.60 -2.99
N THR A 44 0.42 17.74 -2.30
CA THR A 44 -0.37 17.84 -1.09
C THR A 44 -1.85 17.50 -1.33
N SER A 45 -2.40 17.96 -2.46
CA SER A 45 -3.80 17.69 -2.75
C SER A 45 -4.07 16.20 -2.94
N LEU A 46 -3.19 15.51 -3.67
CA LEU A 46 -3.35 14.08 -3.89
C LEU A 46 -3.15 13.30 -2.60
N MET A 47 -2.11 13.64 -1.84
CA MET A 47 -1.82 12.91 -0.60
C MET A 47 -2.92 13.11 0.43
N ASN A 48 -3.57 14.26 0.43
CA ASN A 48 -4.67 14.50 1.38
C ASN A 48 -5.92 13.69 1.06
N THR A 49 -6.00 13.04 -0.10
CA THR A 49 -7.11 12.12 -0.37
C THR A 49 -6.91 10.76 0.30
N LEU A 50 -5.75 10.53 0.89
CA LEU A 50 -5.42 9.25 1.51
C LEU A 50 -5.50 9.33 3.02
N ASP A 51 -5.92 8.23 3.64
CA ASP A 51 -5.69 8.00 5.05
C ASP A 51 -4.40 7.21 5.15
N ILE A 52 -3.43 7.71 5.90
CA ILE A 52 -2.12 7.09 6.00
C ILE A 52 -1.90 6.65 7.44
N TYR A 53 -1.55 5.39 7.61
CA TYR A 53 -1.20 4.81 8.90
C TYR A 53 0.30 4.56 8.92
N GLY A 54 0.93 4.84 10.05
CA GLY A 54 2.37 4.72 10.16
C GLY A 54 2.78 3.81 11.30
N ALA A 55 3.87 3.09 11.08
CA ALA A 55 4.52 2.29 12.10
C ALA A 55 5.76 3.02 12.58
N PHE A 56 5.97 3.04 13.88
CA PHE A 56 7.06 3.78 14.49
C PHE A 56 7.93 2.87 15.34
N ASP A 57 9.23 3.09 15.26
CA ASP A 57 10.22 2.52 16.18
C ASP A 57 10.69 3.69 17.01
N ASN A 58 10.20 3.76 18.27
CA ASN A 58 10.32 4.95 19.08
C ASN A 58 9.69 6.14 18.35
N HIS A 59 10.45 7.11 17.95
CA HIS A 59 9.93 8.28 17.26
C HIS A 59 10.21 8.25 15.75
N LEU A 60 10.83 7.18 15.27
CA LEU A 60 11.19 7.07 13.87
C LEU A 60 10.07 6.40 13.09
N LEU A 61 9.60 7.04 12.04
CA LEU A 61 8.63 6.45 11.13
C LEU A 61 9.34 5.40 10.27
N ILE A 62 8.92 4.14 10.39
CA ILE A 62 9.59 3.03 9.71
C ILE A 62 8.75 2.36 8.64
N GLY A 63 7.47 2.68 8.58
CA GLY A 63 6.61 2.11 7.54
C GLY A 63 5.31 2.86 7.46
N ILE A 64 4.67 2.78 6.31
CA ILE A 64 3.37 3.42 6.09
C ILE A 64 2.50 2.56 5.20
N ILE A 65 1.18 2.73 5.35
CA ILE A 65 0.19 2.26 4.40
C ILE A 65 -0.81 3.39 4.19
N GLY A 66 -1.02 3.77 2.94
CA GLY A 66 -1.94 4.83 2.57
C GLY A 66 -3.05 4.29 1.71
N VAL A 67 -4.30 4.59 2.07
CA VAL A 67 -5.45 4.03 1.41
C VAL A 67 -6.42 5.14 1.00
N HIS A 68 -6.97 5.00 -0.21
CA HIS A 68 -8.02 5.87 -0.71
C HIS A 68 -9.35 5.21 -0.35
N GLN A 69 -10.09 5.81 0.59
CA GLN A 69 -11.28 5.17 1.16
C GLN A 69 -12.35 4.88 0.11
N GLU A 70 -12.69 5.87 -0.69
CA GLU A 70 -13.78 5.70 -1.66
C GLU A 70 -13.47 4.65 -2.71
N ARG A 71 -12.22 4.59 -3.15
CA ARG A 71 -11.81 3.65 -4.18
C ARG A 71 -11.44 2.29 -3.60
N GLN A 72 -11.36 2.20 -2.28
CA GLN A 72 -10.94 0.98 -1.60
C GLN A 72 -9.63 0.46 -2.19
N HIS A 73 -8.66 1.37 -2.27
CA HIS A 73 -7.41 1.13 -2.99
C HIS A 73 -6.22 1.53 -2.13
N ILE A 74 -5.24 0.62 -2.04
CA ILE A 74 -3.96 0.94 -1.39
C ILE A 74 -3.12 1.70 -2.39
N SER A 75 -2.83 2.96 -2.08
CA SER A 75 -2.05 3.82 -2.96
C SER A 75 -0.58 3.87 -2.58
N LEU A 76 -0.25 3.64 -1.31
CA LEU A 76 1.12 3.62 -0.81
C LEU A 76 1.25 2.52 0.23
N PHE A 77 2.36 1.77 0.18
CA PHE A 77 2.60 0.74 1.17
C PHE A 77 4.10 0.46 1.16
N PHE A 78 4.81 1.01 2.12
CA PHE A 78 6.27 0.95 2.16
C PHE A 78 6.77 0.74 3.57
N VAL A 79 7.79 -0.09 3.72
CA VAL A 79 8.48 -0.31 4.99
C VAL A 79 9.96 -0.14 4.72
N LEU A 80 10.66 0.61 5.58
CA LEU A 80 12.10 0.81 5.43
C LEU A 80 12.80 -0.53 5.33
N SER A 81 13.80 -0.63 4.44
CA SER A 81 14.42 -1.93 4.14
C SER A 81 15.06 -2.58 5.35
N HIS A 82 15.59 -1.82 6.30
CA HIS A 82 16.15 -2.38 7.53
C HIS A 82 15.12 -3.11 8.39
N TYR A 83 13.86 -2.83 8.17
CA TYR A 83 12.77 -3.41 8.97
C TYR A 83 11.97 -4.45 8.20
N HIS A 84 12.45 -4.86 7.03
CA HIS A 84 11.78 -5.89 6.25
C HIS A 84 11.85 -7.22 6.98
N ARG A 85 10.86 -8.09 6.73
CA ARG A 85 10.78 -9.46 7.28
C ARG A 85 10.62 -9.50 8.79
N GLN A 86 10.08 -8.43 9.37
CA GLN A 86 9.78 -8.37 10.80
C GLN A 86 8.28 -8.29 11.07
N GLY A 87 7.47 -8.49 10.04
CA GLY A 87 6.02 -8.48 10.20
C GLY A 87 5.38 -7.10 10.24
N ILE A 88 6.16 -6.05 9.98
CA ILE A 88 5.63 -4.69 10.06
C ILE A 88 4.61 -4.42 8.98
N GLY A 89 4.87 -4.91 7.75
CA GLY A 89 3.92 -4.75 6.65
C GLY A 89 2.58 -5.39 6.98
N LYS A 90 2.61 -6.62 7.48
CA LYS A 90 1.37 -7.29 7.84
C LYS A 90 0.65 -6.57 8.97
N SER A 91 1.38 -6.08 9.96
CA SER A 91 0.79 -5.34 11.07
C SER A 91 0.14 -4.04 10.59
N LEU A 92 0.77 -3.34 9.67
CA LEU A 92 0.19 -2.13 9.08
C LEU A 92 -1.08 -2.47 8.31
N PHE A 93 -1.04 -3.54 7.52
CA PHE A 93 -2.20 -3.96 6.76
C PHE A 93 -3.36 -4.32 7.68
N ASP A 94 -3.09 -5.11 8.71
CA ASP A 94 -4.12 -5.51 9.66
C ASP A 94 -4.72 -4.31 10.41
N TYR A 95 -3.87 -3.36 10.78
CA TYR A 95 -4.33 -2.15 11.46
C TYR A 95 -5.24 -1.34 10.54
N MET A 96 -4.82 -1.14 9.30
CA MET A 96 -5.62 -0.42 8.32
C MET A 96 -6.97 -1.11 8.13
N MET A 97 -6.96 -2.43 7.97
CA MET A 97 -8.19 -3.18 7.74
C MET A 97 -9.15 -3.07 8.93
N SER A 98 -8.64 -3.03 10.16
CA SER A 98 -9.50 -2.91 11.32
C SER A 98 -10.08 -1.50 11.48
N ASN A 99 -9.56 -0.53 10.74
CA ASN A 99 -10.06 0.85 10.79
C ASN A 99 -10.84 1.23 9.54
N CYS A 100 -11.07 0.29 8.62
CA CYS A 100 -11.78 0.54 7.38
C CYS A 100 -12.90 -0.47 7.23
N ASN A 101 -13.93 -0.08 6.50
CA ASN A 101 -15.08 -0.95 6.30
C ASN A 101 -15.24 -1.23 4.79
N PHE A 102 -14.33 -2.07 4.28
CA PHE A 102 -14.27 -2.37 2.86
C PHE A 102 -14.97 -3.67 2.51
N THR A 103 -15.51 -3.76 1.29
CA THR A 103 -16.00 -5.01 0.73
C THR A 103 -14.94 -5.67 -0.15
N TYR A 104 -13.99 -4.91 -0.61
CA TYR A 104 -12.81 -5.39 -1.33
C TYR A 104 -11.72 -4.34 -1.17
N ILE A 105 -10.50 -4.71 -1.54
CA ILE A 105 -9.43 -3.75 -1.60
C ILE A 105 -8.52 -4.10 -2.77
N THR A 106 -8.06 -3.09 -3.49
CA THR A 106 -7.20 -3.26 -4.65
C THR A 106 -5.84 -2.62 -4.40
N VAL A 107 -4.86 -3.05 -5.18
CA VAL A 107 -3.53 -2.47 -5.15
C VAL A 107 -2.89 -2.67 -6.52
N ASN A 108 -2.03 -1.74 -6.90
CA ASN A 108 -1.15 -1.92 -8.05
C ASN A 108 0.22 -2.27 -7.48
N SER A 109 0.52 -3.57 -7.49
CA SER A 109 1.71 -4.09 -6.82
C SER A 109 2.96 -3.84 -7.63
N SER A 110 4.05 -3.49 -6.95
CA SER A 110 5.37 -3.57 -7.57
C SER A 110 5.70 -5.04 -7.82
N THR A 111 6.68 -5.27 -8.72
CA THR A 111 7.04 -6.66 -9.01
C THR A 111 7.66 -7.35 -7.79
N TYR A 112 8.41 -6.60 -6.97
CA TYR A 112 9.05 -7.23 -5.83
C TYR A 112 8.06 -7.47 -4.67
N ALA A 113 6.93 -6.80 -4.64
CA ALA A 113 5.96 -6.93 -3.56
C ALA A 113 4.84 -7.92 -3.87
N GLU A 114 4.82 -8.48 -5.08
CA GLU A 114 3.74 -9.37 -5.48
C GLU A 114 3.58 -10.56 -4.53
N THR A 115 4.67 -11.15 -4.11
CA THR A 115 4.64 -12.28 -3.19
C THR A 115 4.03 -11.90 -1.86
N PHE A 116 4.34 -10.70 -1.37
CA PHE A 116 3.78 -10.22 -0.13
C PHE A 116 2.27 -10.08 -0.22
N TYR A 117 1.77 -9.44 -1.29
CA TYR A 117 0.33 -9.29 -1.45
C TYR A 117 -0.37 -10.64 -1.63
N THR A 118 0.26 -11.56 -2.34
CA THR A 118 -0.28 -12.90 -2.48
C THR A 118 -0.41 -13.57 -1.12
N SER A 119 0.56 -13.36 -0.24
CA SER A 119 0.51 -13.95 1.11
C SER A 119 -0.63 -13.36 1.95
N LEU A 120 -1.10 -12.17 1.64
CA LEU A 120 -2.24 -11.57 2.31
C LEU A 120 -3.58 -12.02 1.72
N GLY A 121 -3.55 -12.75 0.62
CA GLY A 121 -4.76 -13.25 -0.02
C GLY A 121 -5.16 -12.52 -1.29
N PHE A 122 -4.37 -11.54 -1.71
CA PHE A 122 -4.64 -10.82 -2.96
C PHE A 122 -4.41 -11.75 -4.15
N LYS A 123 -5.18 -11.53 -5.21
CA LYS A 123 -5.04 -12.25 -6.47
C LYS A 123 -4.88 -11.26 -7.60
N LYS A 124 -4.10 -11.63 -8.61
CA LYS A 124 -3.95 -10.80 -9.79
C LYS A 124 -5.29 -10.69 -10.52
N VAL A 125 -5.62 -9.48 -10.94
CA VAL A 125 -6.84 -9.24 -11.71
C VAL A 125 -6.54 -8.67 -13.08
N GLY A 126 -5.28 -8.65 -13.49
CA GLY A 126 -4.85 -8.19 -14.80
C GLY A 126 -3.40 -8.51 -15.02
N GLU A 127 -2.93 -8.19 -16.22
CA GLU A 127 -1.55 -8.44 -16.59
C GLU A 127 -0.65 -7.35 -16.03
N LYS A 128 0.64 -7.68 -15.90
CA LYS A 128 1.64 -6.67 -15.60
C LYS A 128 1.57 -5.59 -16.70
N GLU A 129 1.56 -4.34 -16.28
CA GLU A 129 1.42 -3.24 -17.22
C GLU A 129 2.37 -2.12 -16.85
N ILE A 130 2.63 -1.25 -17.82
CA ILE A 130 3.42 -0.04 -17.57
C ILE A 130 2.51 1.15 -17.81
N ASN A 131 2.49 2.07 -16.86
CA ASN A 131 1.63 3.25 -16.93
C ASN A 131 2.44 4.44 -16.46
N LYS A 132 2.65 5.41 -17.36
CA LYS A 132 3.43 6.61 -17.07
C LYS A 132 4.81 6.26 -16.50
N GLY A 133 5.42 5.22 -17.07
CA GLY A 133 6.76 4.81 -16.69
C GLY A 133 6.86 3.95 -15.46
N ILE A 134 5.74 3.50 -14.89
CA ILE A 134 5.72 2.66 -13.71
C ILE A 134 5.14 1.30 -14.06
N VAL A 135 5.92 0.25 -13.78
CA VAL A 135 5.47 -1.13 -13.99
C VAL A 135 4.70 -1.58 -12.74
N SER A 136 3.53 -2.16 -12.95
CA SER A 136 2.73 -2.65 -11.82
C SER A 136 1.86 -3.82 -12.24
N ILE A 137 1.38 -4.54 -11.22
CA ILE A 137 0.51 -5.71 -11.37
C ILE A 137 -0.76 -5.42 -10.59
N PRO A 138 -1.93 -5.33 -11.26
CA PRO A 138 -3.17 -5.06 -10.52
C PRO A 138 -3.59 -6.29 -9.73
N MET A 139 -3.90 -6.10 -8.45
CA MET A 139 -4.29 -7.17 -7.56
C MET A 139 -5.49 -6.75 -6.72
N LYS A 140 -6.25 -7.75 -6.27
CA LYS A 140 -7.48 -7.49 -5.52
C LYS A 140 -7.66 -8.55 -4.43
N LEU A 141 -8.14 -8.11 -3.28
CA LEU A 141 -8.58 -8.98 -2.19
C LEU A 141 -10.07 -8.75 -1.99
N SER A 142 -10.85 -9.82 -2.13
CA SER A 142 -12.29 -9.73 -1.93
C SER A 142 -12.62 -10.05 -0.48
N LEU A 143 -13.29 -9.13 0.20
CA LEU A 143 -13.64 -9.29 1.61
C LEU A 143 -15.03 -9.85 1.78
N ILE A 144 -15.90 -9.63 0.80
CA ILE A 144 -17.24 -10.19 0.84
C ILE A 144 -17.16 -11.69 0.85
N HIS A 145 -16.25 -12.26 0.07
CA HIS A 145 -16.09 -13.69 0.00
C HIS A 145 -15.73 -14.29 1.35
N ILE A 146 -14.96 -13.57 2.13
CA ILE A 146 -14.56 -14.04 3.46
C ILE A 146 -15.76 -14.12 4.38
N SER A 147 -16.67 -13.17 4.27
CA SER A 147 -17.81 -13.13 5.17
C SER A 147 -18.96 -14.04 4.72
N GLU A 148 -18.88 -14.60 3.52
CA GLU A 148 -19.96 -15.45 2.99
C GLU A 148 -19.84 -16.93 3.30
N PRO A 149 -18.70 -17.43 3.68
CA PRO A 149 -18.61 -18.88 3.85
C PRO A 149 -19.54 -19.44 4.90
N THR A 150 -20.10 -18.62 5.74
CA THR A 150 -21.05 -19.09 6.73
C THR A 150 -22.43 -19.36 6.14
N ARG A 151 -22.68 -18.97 4.91
CA ARG A 151 -23.94 -19.24 4.28
C ARG A 151 -24.10 -20.72 4.11
N PRO A 152 -25.17 -21.24 4.54
CA PRO A 152 -25.40 -22.64 4.35
C PRO A 152 -25.61 -22.91 2.93
N GLU A 153 -25.32 -23.40 2.39
CA GLU A 153 -25.56 -23.49 1.21
C GLU A 153 -26.44 -24.24 0.96
N PRO A 154 -27.00 -24.19 0.68
CA PRO A 154 -27.96 -24.37 0.68
C PRO A 154 -28.46 -25.12 0.85
N ILE A 155 -28.62 -25.19 1.01
CA ILE A 155 -29.21 -25.89 1.13
C ILE A 155 -29.71 -26.16 0.59
#